data_22d25259928fe21f663906254dbc578b
#
_entry.id   22d25259928fe21f663906254dbc578b
#
_cell.length_a   1.000
_cell.length_b   1.000
_cell.length_c   1.000
_cell.angle_alpha   90.00
_cell.angle_beta   90.00
_cell.angle_gamma   90.00
#
_symmetry.space_group_name_H-M   'P 1'
#
loop_
_entity.id
_entity.type
_entity.pdbx_description
1 polymer ?
#
loop_
_entity_poly.entity_id
_entity_poly.type
_entity_poly.pdbx_seq_one_letter_code
_entity_poly.pdbx_strand_id
1 'polypeptide(L)' 'MQPTIDADNLHLNIQSARKAVEELKRLGEDFPAVARNAERMLASLKMLEINVSDVIDLGGMHHEDR' A
#
# COMPACT_ATOMS: atom_id res chain seq x y z
N MET A 1 -24.56 -3.21 -11.22
CA MET A 1 -23.34 -3.78 -11.71
C MET A 1 -22.24 -3.75 -10.67
N GLN A 2 -21.60 -4.83 -10.52
CA GLN A 2 -20.54 -4.95 -9.54
C GLN A 2 -19.22 -4.46 -10.13
N PRO A 3 -18.64 -3.44 -9.55
CA PRO A 3 -17.37 -2.98 -10.09
C PRO A 3 -16.31 -4.03 -9.86
N THR A 4 -15.48 -4.19 -10.83
CA THR A 4 -14.35 -5.08 -10.72
C THR A 4 -13.21 -4.33 -10.04
N ILE A 5 -12.57 -4.98 -9.10
CA ILE A 5 -11.41 -4.39 -8.46
C ILE A 5 -10.25 -4.45 -9.44
N ASP A 6 -9.69 -3.31 -9.75
CA ASP A 6 -8.54 -3.24 -10.63
C ASP A 6 -7.29 -3.38 -9.78
N ALA A 7 -6.94 -4.62 -9.49
CA ALA A 7 -5.83 -4.91 -8.58
C ALA A 7 -4.50 -4.42 -9.13
N ASP A 8 -4.32 -4.49 -10.44
CA ASP A 8 -3.07 -4.03 -11.04
C ASP A 8 -2.88 -2.54 -10.83
N ASN A 9 -3.93 -1.76 -11.08
CA ASN A 9 -3.84 -0.32 -10.88
C ASN A 9 -3.69 0.05 -9.42
N LEU A 10 -4.37 -0.68 -8.54
CA LEU A 10 -4.20 -0.45 -7.11
C LEU A 10 -2.75 -0.68 -6.72
N HIS A 11 -2.18 -1.78 -7.19
CA HIS A 11 -0.81 -2.12 -6.86
C HIS A 11 0.16 -1.07 -7.37
N LEU A 12 -0.02 -0.64 -8.61
CA LEU A 12 0.85 0.37 -9.21
C LEU A 12 0.77 1.69 -8.45
N ASN A 13 -0.44 2.07 -8.04
CA ASN A 13 -0.61 3.32 -7.31
C ASN A 13 -0.01 3.23 -5.91
N ILE A 14 -0.11 2.07 -5.28
CA ILE A 14 0.52 1.89 -3.99
C ILE A 14 2.03 2.00 -4.12
N GLN A 15 2.60 1.43 -5.18
CA GLN A 15 4.03 1.53 -5.40
C GLN A 15 4.46 2.97 -5.66
N SER A 16 3.66 3.71 -6.43
CA SER A 16 3.97 5.11 -6.69
C SER A 16 3.90 5.92 -5.40
N ALA A 17 2.89 5.66 -4.59
CA ALA A 17 2.76 6.35 -3.31
C ALA A 17 3.93 6.03 -2.40
N ARG A 18 4.36 4.77 -2.40
CA ARG A 18 5.51 4.39 -1.58
C ARG A 18 6.75 5.16 -1.98
N LYS A 19 7.02 5.25 -3.28
CA LYS A 19 8.20 5.98 -3.73
C LYS A 19 8.15 7.43 -3.30
N ALA A 20 6.96 8.05 -3.41
CA ALA A 20 6.81 9.43 -3.00
C ALA A 20 7.04 9.60 -1.50
N VAL A 21 6.53 8.66 -0.70
CA VAL A 21 6.70 8.75 0.75
C VAL A 21 8.14 8.46 1.14
N GLU A 22 8.80 7.53 0.46
CA GLU A 22 10.21 7.27 0.73
C GLU A 22 11.04 8.50 0.44
N GLU A 23 10.68 9.23 -0.61
CA GLU A 23 11.38 10.47 -0.93
C GLU A 23 11.11 11.53 0.12
N LEU A 24 9.86 11.61 0.60
CA LEU A 24 9.54 12.52 1.70
C LEU A 24 10.36 12.20 2.93
N LYS A 25 10.51 10.91 3.23
CA LYS A 25 11.28 10.49 4.38
C LYS A 25 12.74 10.91 4.22
N ARG A 26 13.29 10.70 3.03
CA ARG A 26 14.67 11.08 2.77
C ARG A 26 14.86 12.58 2.88
N LEU A 27 13.97 13.34 2.24
CA LEU A 27 14.07 14.80 2.27
C LEU A 27 13.84 15.35 3.67
N GLY A 28 13.02 14.69 4.45
CA GLY A 28 12.67 15.18 5.77
C GLY A 28 13.44 14.53 6.89
N GLU A 29 14.58 13.91 6.60
CA GLU A 29 15.27 13.18 7.65
C GLU A 29 15.70 14.08 8.81
N ASP A 30 15.89 15.36 8.54
CA ASP A 30 16.24 16.31 9.61
C ASP A 30 15.02 16.93 10.27
N PHE A 31 13.82 16.52 9.84
CA PHE A 31 12.57 16.98 10.43
C PHE A 31 11.91 15.80 11.11
N PRO A 32 12.05 15.67 12.43
CA PRO A 32 11.51 14.48 13.11
C PRO A 32 10.02 14.25 12.84
N ALA A 33 9.24 15.31 12.77
CA ALA A 33 7.81 15.15 12.52
C ALA A 33 7.54 14.57 11.14
N VAL A 34 8.29 15.04 10.13
CA VAL A 34 8.13 14.55 8.77
C VAL A 34 8.58 13.10 8.68
N ALA A 35 9.74 12.81 9.25
CA ALA A 35 10.27 11.45 9.21
C ALA A 35 9.32 10.47 9.88
N ARG A 36 8.78 10.86 11.04
CA ARG A 36 7.88 9.98 11.77
C ARG A 36 6.59 9.73 11.01
N ASN A 37 6.01 10.77 10.42
CA ASN A 37 4.79 10.61 9.66
C ASN A 37 5.03 9.83 8.38
N ALA A 38 6.18 10.02 7.74
CA ALA A 38 6.50 9.23 6.56
C ALA A 38 6.60 7.76 6.92
N GLU A 39 7.17 7.42 8.07
CA GLU A 39 7.23 6.05 8.54
C GLU A 39 5.83 5.47 8.71
N ARG A 40 4.92 6.26 9.28
CA ARG A 40 3.54 5.82 9.46
C ARG A 40 2.85 5.60 8.11
N MET A 41 3.13 6.48 7.16
CA MET A 41 2.56 6.32 5.83
C MET A 41 3.08 5.05 5.17
N LEU A 42 4.38 4.76 5.32
CA LEU A 42 4.94 3.54 4.76
C LEU A 42 4.30 2.31 5.39
N ALA A 43 4.05 2.35 6.68
CA ALA A 43 3.37 1.23 7.34
C ALA A 43 1.95 1.07 6.81
N SER A 44 1.25 2.18 6.60
CA SER A 44 -0.10 2.12 6.04
C SER A 44 -0.09 1.58 4.62
N LEU A 45 0.91 1.99 3.83
CA LEU A 45 1.03 1.50 2.47
C LEU A 45 1.31 0.00 2.46
N LYS A 46 2.10 -0.47 3.42
CA LYS A 46 2.34 -1.90 3.52
C LYS A 46 1.05 -2.65 3.80
N MET A 47 0.21 -2.10 4.67
CA MET A 47 -1.08 -2.72 4.94
C MET A 47 -1.94 -2.75 3.68
N LEU A 48 -1.91 -1.68 2.90
CA LEU A 48 -2.65 -1.66 1.65
C LEU A 48 -2.15 -2.74 0.70
N GLU A 49 -0.84 -2.92 0.64
CA GLU A 49 -0.27 -3.97 -0.19
C GLU A 49 -0.76 -5.34 0.23
N ILE A 50 -0.78 -5.57 1.53
CA ILE A 50 -1.26 -6.84 2.05
C ILE A 50 -2.73 -7.02 1.70
N ASN A 51 -3.52 -5.96 1.85
CA ASN A 51 -4.94 -6.04 1.53
C ASN A 51 -5.17 -6.37 0.07
N VAL A 52 -4.40 -5.75 -0.83
CA VAL A 52 -4.54 -6.01 -2.25
C VAL A 52 -4.11 -7.42 -2.57
N SER A 53 -3.00 -7.88 -1.97
CA SER A 53 -2.55 -9.25 -2.17
C SER A 53 -3.60 -10.25 -1.71
N ASP A 54 -4.21 -9.98 -0.55
CA ASP A 54 -5.24 -10.87 -0.04
C ASP A 54 -6.43 -10.94 -1.00
N VAL A 55 -6.80 -9.81 -1.57
CA VAL A 55 -7.92 -9.79 -2.51
C VAL A 55 -7.58 -10.61 -3.75
N ILE A 56 -6.35 -10.46 -4.25
CA ILE A 56 -5.92 -11.23 -5.41
C ILE A 56 -5.91 -12.71 -5.08
N ASP A 57 -5.33 -13.07 -3.97
CA ASP A 57 -5.22 -14.47 -3.59
C ASP A 57 -6.59 -15.09 -3.33
N LEU A 58 -7.42 -14.39 -2.57
CA LEU A 58 -8.74 -14.90 -2.24
C LEU A 58 -9.64 -14.93 -3.46
N GLY A 59 -9.50 -13.93 -4.31
CA GLY A 59 -10.28 -13.90 -5.53
C GLY A 59 -9.93 -15.06 -6.43
N GLY A 60 -8.68 -15.45 -6.36
CA GLY A 60 -8.21 -16.56 -7.18
C GLY A 60 -8.56 -17.89 -6.59
N MET A 61 -8.57 -18.02 -5.23
CA MET A 61 -8.83 -19.25 -4.61
C MET A 61 -10.11 -19.30 -3.90
N HIS A 62 -10.60 -18.47 -3.37
CA HIS A 62 -11.72 -18.54 -2.59
C HIS A 62 -11.66 -19.40 -1.44
N HIS A 63 -11.43 -19.67 -0.78
CA HIS A 63 -11.23 -20.29 0.21
C HIS A 63 -11.72 -20.38 1.28
N GLU A 64 -11.76 -20.64 1.56
CA GLU A 64 -11.98 -20.73 2.41
C GLU A 64 -11.71 -20.89 3.26
N ASP A 65 -11.51 -21.13 3.53
CA ASP A 65 -11.20 -21.37 4.33
C ASP A 65 -11.20 -21.21 5.18
N ARG A 66 -11.36 -20.95 5.53
CA ARG A 66 -11.33 -20.88 6.34
C ARG A 66 -11.83 -21.03 6.77
#